data_c3394a24cac63c7a1e9335e8e3056c46
#
_entry.id   c3394a24cac63c7a1e9335e8e3056c46
#
_cell.length_a   1.000
_cell.length_b   1.000
_cell.length_c   1.000
_cell.angle_alpha   90.00
_cell.angle_beta   90.00
_cell.angle_gamma   90.00
#
_symmetry.space_group_name_H-M   'P 1'
#
loop_
_entity.id
_entity.type
_entity.pdbx_description
1 polymer ?
#
loop_
_entity_poly.entity_id
_entity_poly.type
_entity_poly.pdbx_seq_one_letter_code
_entity_poly.pdbx_strand_id
1 'polypeptide(L)'
;MKKCIKIFMVAAIALLAAMPGGYGSEISVDRGASVSAMRNDATGYTIAANLLANNSPAWSNNDEDFDFASRGFIATDVPLIIPSDYPNITAWNMEEFSFLDNETCPATVNPLLYRHARVNKINGLFEVADGIYQVRGYDLTSMSLIKGDSGWIVIDPMIAVETARAAMDLVNRTLGHYPVKAVIYSHPHADHYQGVKGVITDEQVASGEVEVIAPDGFMEHAVSENVYAGTAMQRRAMYMYGGMLPHDSKGLVDNGLGKYTPLGRSSLIAPTIDITETGQNLTIDGVNMQFHYCTNTEAPVEMDIWFPDHRALFMAENCVAT
;
A
#
# COMPACT_ATOMS: atom_id res chain seq x y z
N MET A 1 -30.23 18.73 -4.32
CA MET A 1 -28.79 18.93 -4.17
C MET A 1 -27.98 17.70 -4.58
N LYS A 2 -28.34 16.46 -4.15
CA LYS A 2 -27.58 15.22 -4.50
C LYS A 2 -27.42 14.93 -6.01
N LYS A 3 -28.40 15.27 -6.85
CA LYS A 3 -28.32 15.04 -8.32
C LYS A 3 -27.35 15.99 -9.07
N CYS A 4 -27.18 17.22 -8.60
CA CYS A 4 -26.22 18.15 -9.22
C CYS A 4 -24.76 17.80 -8.91
N ILE A 5 -24.49 17.27 -7.71
CA ILE A 5 -23.14 16.84 -7.32
C ILE A 5 -22.67 15.66 -8.16
N LYS A 6 -23.56 14.68 -8.42
CA LYS A 6 -23.21 13.53 -9.30
C LYS A 6 -22.84 13.95 -10.74
N ILE A 7 -23.51 14.95 -11.31
CA ILE A 7 -23.21 15.44 -12.67
C ILE A 7 -21.88 16.19 -12.71
N PHE A 8 -21.53 16.95 -11.67
CA PHE A 8 -20.24 17.63 -11.58
C PHE A 8 -19.06 16.67 -11.36
N MET A 9 -19.29 15.59 -10.58
CA MET A 9 -18.26 14.56 -10.35
C MET A 9 -17.94 13.75 -11.61
N VAL A 10 -18.93 13.39 -12.42
CA VAL A 10 -18.71 12.70 -13.70
C VAL A 10 -17.89 13.57 -14.67
N ALA A 11 -18.11 14.89 -14.68
CA ALA A 11 -17.32 15.81 -15.49
C ALA A 11 -15.88 15.95 -14.98
N ALA A 12 -15.65 15.91 -13.68
CA ALA A 12 -14.29 15.97 -13.10
C ALA A 12 -13.50 14.67 -13.36
N ILE A 13 -14.14 13.51 -13.28
CA ILE A 13 -13.54 12.22 -13.59
C ILE A 13 -13.24 12.10 -15.10
N ALA A 14 -14.11 12.61 -15.96
CA ALA A 14 -13.87 12.66 -17.41
C ALA A 14 -12.70 13.60 -17.77
N LEU A 15 -12.45 14.65 -16.98
CA LEU A 15 -11.29 15.54 -17.18
C LEU A 15 -9.95 14.89 -16.79
N LEU A 16 -9.95 14.00 -15.77
CA LEU A 16 -8.77 13.20 -15.40
C LEU A 16 -8.43 12.15 -16.48
N ALA A 17 -9.44 11.56 -17.13
CA ALA A 17 -9.24 10.60 -18.22
C ALA A 17 -8.88 11.29 -19.56
N ALA A 18 -9.09 12.60 -19.70
CA ALA A 18 -8.85 13.37 -20.91
C ALA A 18 -7.61 14.28 -20.84
N MET A 19 -6.81 14.22 -19.78
CA MET A 19 -5.51 14.89 -19.79
C MET A 19 -4.58 14.11 -20.71
N PRO A 20 -4.18 14.67 -21.87
CA PRO A 20 -3.19 14.02 -22.71
C PRO A 20 -1.91 13.90 -21.92
N GLY A 21 -1.30 12.71 -21.95
CA GLY A 21 -0.04 12.38 -21.29
C GLY A 21 1.08 13.33 -21.67
N GLY A 22 1.18 14.44 -20.98
CA GLY A 22 2.18 15.48 -21.16
C GLY A 22 3.31 15.42 -20.11
N TYR A 23 3.40 14.37 -19.31
CA TYR A 23 4.52 14.17 -18.38
C TYR A 23 5.40 12.96 -18.72
N GLY A 24 5.19 12.37 -19.88
CA GLY A 24 5.98 11.22 -20.37
C GLY A 24 7.11 11.57 -21.32
N SER A 25 7.46 12.85 -21.54
CA SER A 25 8.61 13.20 -22.34
C SER A 25 9.77 13.65 -21.46
N GLU A 26 10.81 12.81 -21.37
CA GLU A 26 12.18 13.15 -20.99
C GLU A 26 12.48 13.40 -19.50
N ILE A 27 11.90 12.64 -18.58
CA ILE A 27 12.64 12.30 -17.39
C ILE A 27 12.95 10.79 -17.44
N SER A 28 13.77 10.39 -18.40
CA SER A 28 14.69 9.31 -18.13
C SER A 28 15.74 9.88 -17.16
N VAL A 29 15.35 10.06 -15.90
CA VAL A 29 16.34 10.22 -14.85
C VAL A 29 17.05 8.87 -14.86
N ASP A 30 18.20 8.83 -15.49
CA ASP A 30 19.20 7.82 -15.23
C ASP A 30 19.52 7.93 -13.74
N ARG A 31 18.70 7.26 -12.90
CA ARG A 31 18.79 7.29 -11.45
C ARG A 31 20.12 6.70 -10.96
N GLY A 32 20.87 6.06 -11.85
CA GLY A 32 22.08 5.32 -11.48
C GLY A 32 23.39 6.07 -11.65
N ALA A 33 23.57 6.81 -12.71
CA ALA A 33 24.93 7.20 -13.12
C ALA A 33 25.41 8.54 -12.54
N SER A 34 24.58 9.55 -12.34
CA SER A 34 25.07 10.88 -11.92
C SER A 34 25.07 11.12 -10.42
N VAL A 35 24.18 10.47 -9.65
CA VAL A 35 24.11 10.60 -8.20
C VAL A 35 25.09 9.65 -7.50
N SER A 36 25.38 8.50 -8.09
CA SER A 36 26.31 7.49 -7.54
C SER A 36 27.72 8.04 -7.34
N ALA A 37 28.22 8.90 -8.22
CA ALA A 37 29.57 9.44 -8.17
C ALA A 37 29.84 10.42 -7.00
N MET A 38 28.80 10.92 -6.34
CA MET A 38 28.91 11.94 -5.28
C MET A 38 28.56 11.42 -3.88
N ARG A 39 28.22 10.12 -3.73
CA ARG A 39 27.84 9.55 -2.44
C ARG A 39 29.08 8.99 -1.73
N ASN A 40 29.38 9.59 -0.59
CA ASN A 40 30.55 9.23 0.22
C ASN A 40 30.30 7.97 1.06
N ASP A 41 31.38 7.33 1.45
CA ASP A 41 31.34 6.31 2.50
C ASP A 41 31.01 6.95 3.87
N ALA A 42 30.63 6.11 4.83
CA ALA A 42 30.40 6.57 6.19
C ALA A 42 31.66 7.17 6.78
N THR A 43 31.53 8.36 7.39
CA THR A 43 32.61 8.96 8.14
C THR A 43 32.90 8.15 9.43
N GLY A 44 34.10 8.32 9.99
CA GLY A 44 34.43 7.69 11.28
C GLY A 44 33.44 8.08 12.39
N TYR A 45 32.87 9.28 12.34
CA TYR A 45 31.83 9.72 13.27
C TYR A 45 30.51 8.95 13.06
N THR A 46 30.08 8.78 11.82
CA THR A 46 28.88 7.99 11.47
C THR A 46 29.04 6.53 11.89
N ILE A 47 30.21 5.93 11.62
CA ILE A 47 30.51 4.55 12.03
C ILE A 47 30.42 4.41 13.55
N ALA A 48 31.03 5.32 14.31
CA ALA A 48 30.99 5.28 15.76
C ALA A 48 29.55 5.43 16.30
N ALA A 49 28.74 6.32 15.73
CA ALA A 49 27.36 6.49 16.12
C ALA A 49 26.52 5.23 15.84
N ASN A 50 26.69 4.61 14.68
CA ASN A 50 26.00 3.37 14.32
C ASN A 50 26.42 2.18 15.20
N LEU A 51 27.69 2.08 15.58
CA LEU A 51 28.16 1.08 16.53
C LEU A 51 27.55 1.25 17.92
N LEU A 52 27.38 2.50 18.39
CA LEU A 52 26.70 2.78 19.65
C LEU A 52 25.22 2.38 19.60
N ALA A 53 24.54 2.67 18.48
CA ALA A 53 23.14 2.27 18.28
C ALA A 53 23.00 0.74 18.30
N ASN A 54 23.90 0.01 17.64
CA ASN A 54 23.87 -1.45 17.58
C ASN A 54 24.07 -2.12 18.95
N ASN A 55 24.77 -1.47 19.86
CA ASN A 55 25.03 -1.97 21.22
C ASN A 55 23.96 -1.56 22.24
N SER A 56 22.86 -0.93 21.81
CA SER A 56 21.78 -0.53 22.70
C SER A 56 21.03 -1.76 23.24
N PRO A 57 20.81 -1.87 24.57
CA PRO A 57 20.06 -2.97 25.17
C PRO A 57 18.61 -3.08 24.69
N ALA A 58 18.04 -1.99 24.20
CA ALA A 58 16.66 -1.95 23.67
C ALA A 58 16.48 -2.80 22.40
N TRP A 59 17.58 -3.17 21.76
CA TRP A 59 17.61 -3.89 20.48
C TRP A 59 18.33 -5.22 20.60
N SER A 60 18.28 -5.81 21.79
CA SER A 60 18.86 -7.14 22.00
C SER A 60 18.28 -8.14 20.99
N ASN A 61 19.05 -9.15 20.67
CA ASN A 61 18.88 -10.25 19.71
C ASN A 61 17.49 -10.97 19.77
N ASN A 62 16.40 -10.22 19.72
CA ASN A 62 15.06 -10.77 19.64
C ASN A 62 14.63 -10.79 18.16
N ASP A 63 14.52 -11.98 17.59
CA ASP A 63 14.07 -12.19 16.20
C ASP A 63 12.55 -12.36 16.09
N GLU A 64 11.81 -12.06 17.17
CA GLU A 64 10.35 -12.23 17.24
C GLU A 64 9.61 -11.45 16.13
N ASP A 65 10.12 -10.26 15.74
CA ASP A 65 9.53 -9.49 14.63
C ASP A 65 9.65 -10.22 13.29
N PHE A 66 10.76 -10.93 13.05
CA PHE A 66 10.92 -11.75 11.84
C PHE A 66 9.99 -12.96 11.84
N ASP A 67 9.81 -13.59 13.01
CA ASP A 67 8.85 -14.68 13.18
C ASP A 67 7.43 -14.19 12.92
N PHE A 68 7.04 -13.03 13.46
CA PHE A 68 5.72 -12.45 13.24
C PHE A 68 5.51 -12.03 11.78
N ALA A 69 6.50 -11.40 11.16
CA ALA A 69 6.42 -10.99 9.76
C ALA A 69 6.35 -12.19 8.79
N SER A 70 6.94 -13.33 9.15
CA SER A 70 6.96 -14.54 8.34
C SER A 70 5.79 -15.49 8.61
N ARG A 71 5.04 -15.28 9.71
CA ARG A 71 3.98 -16.18 10.12
C ARG A 71 2.86 -16.23 9.10
N GLY A 72 2.38 -17.45 8.80
CA GLY A 72 1.31 -17.68 7.83
C GLY A 72 1.73 -17.51 6.38
N PHE A 73 3.03 -17.44 6.07
CA PHE A 73 3.52 -17.35 4.68
C PHE A 73 3.02 -18.52 3.84
N ILE A 74 2.50 -18.19 2.64
CA ILE A 74 1.98 -19.17 1.68
C ILE A 74 2.80 -19.17 0.40
N ALA A 75 2.96 -18.01 -0.25
CA ALA A 75 3.61 -17.89 -1.56
C ALA A 75 4.09 -16.47 -1.84
N THR A 76 5.08 -16.34 -2.71
CA THR A 76 5.50 -15.07 -3.31
C THR A 76 6.04 -15.28 -4.72
N ASP A 77 6.15 -14.21 -5.49
CA ASP A 77 6.85 -14.21 -6.78
C ASP A 77 8.35 -14.03 -6.58
N VAL A 78 9.15 -14.80 -7.32
CA VAL A 78 10.62 -14.69 -7.34
C VAL A 78 11.10 -14.80 -8.78
N PRO A 79 11.69 -13.73 -9.34
CA PRO A 79 11.88 -12.39 -8.75
C PRO A 79 10.57 -11.61 -8.63
N LEU A 80 10.45 -10.74 -7.62
CA LEU A 80 9.30 -9.85 -7.48
C LEU A 80 9.57 -8.54 -8.24
N ILE A 81 9.20 -8.54 -9.52
CA ILE A 81 9.31 -7.38 -10.41
C ILE A 81 7.97 -7.21 -11.14
N ILE A 82 7.31 -6.10 -10.91
CA ILE A 82 6.00 -5.78 -11.49
C ILE A 82 6.18 -4.68 -12.54
N PRO A 83 5.96 -4.97 -13.83
CA PRO A 83 6.03 -3.95 -14.87
C PRO A 83 4.89 -2.95 -14.72
N SER A 84 5.14 -1.70 -15.08
CA SER A 84 4.10 -0.69 -15.22
C SER A 84 3.40 -0.82 -16.58
N ASP A 85 2.13 -0.41 -16.66
CA ASP A 85 1.43 -0.24 -17.93
C ASP A 85 1.97 0.96 -18.73
N TYR A 86 2.77 1.84 -18.11
CA TYR A 86 3.55 2.85 -18.81
C TYR A 86 4.79 2.22 -19.47
N PRO A 87 5.11 2.55 -20.72
CA PRO A 87 6.23 1.94 -21.41
C PRO A 87 7.57 2.26 -20.73
N ASN A 88 8.44 1.25 -20.65
CA ASN A 88 9.79 1.35 -20.09
C ASN A 88 9.87 1.77 -18.61
N ILE A 89 8.80 1.55 -17.85
CA ILE A 89 8.76 1.80 -16.41
C ILE A 89 8.49 0.48 -15.69
N THR A 90 9.14 0.28 -14.56
CA THR A 90 8.85 -0.78 -13.61
C THR A 90 8.02 -0.17 -12.48
N ALA A 91 6.83 -0.71 -12.23
CA ALA A 91 5.95 -0.23 -11.17
C ALA A 91 6.53 -0.57 -9.79
N TRP A 92 7.04 -1.80 -9.64
CA TRP A 92 7.61 -2.28 -8.39
C TRP A 92 8.76 -3.25 -8.64
N ASN A 93 9.86 -3.12 -7.88
CA ASN A 93 11.02 -4.00 -8.01
C ASN A 93 11.65 -4.27 -6.63
N MET A 94 11.36 -5.41 -6.05
CA MET A 94 11.91 -5.81 -4.75
C MET A 94 13.39 -6.23 -4.85
N GLU A 95 13.86 -6.62 -6.05
CA GLU A 95 15.24 -7.06 -6.26
C GLU A 95 16.28 -5.93 -6.08
N GLU A 96 15.87 -4.66 -6.22
CA GLU A 96 16.70 -3.51 -5.93
C GLU A 96 17.12 -3.44 -4.46
N PHE A 97 16.38 -4.09 -3.58
CA PHE A 97 16.66 -4.19 -2.15
C PHE A 97 17.38 -5.50 -1.74
N SER A 98 17.99 -6.22 -2.70
CA SER A 98 18.74 -7.46 -2.42
C SER A 98 19.92 -7.26 -1.48
N PHE A 99 20.47 -6.04 -1.36
CA PHE A 99 21.51 -5.72 -0.38
C PHE A 99 21.06 -5.94 1.09
N LEU A 100 19.74 -5.97 1.36
CA LEU A 100 19.17 -6.29 2.67
C LEU A 100 19.22 -7.78 3.03
N ASP A 101 19.56 -8.66 2.08
CA ASP A 101 19.74 -10.09 2.34
C ASP A 101 21.04 -10.38 3.10
N ASN A 102 21.96 -9.42 3.10
CA ASN A 102 23.17 -9.52 3.88
C ASN A 102 22.84 -9.34 5.38
N GLU A 103 23.36 -10.23 6.21
CA GLU A 103 23.22 -10.12 7.67
C GLU A 103 24.03 -8.96 8.25
N THR A 104 25.11 -8.58 7.58
CA THR A 104 25.98 -7.48 8.03
C THR A 104 25.41 -6.13 7.61
N CYS A 105 25.06 -5.30 8.58
CA CYS A 105 24.61 -3.93 8.34
C CYS A 105 25.76 -3.10 7.73
N PRO A 106 25.54 -2.44 6.58
CA PRO A 106 26.51 -1.52 6.01
C PRO A 106 26.79 -0.34 6.95
N ALA A 107 28.06 0.10 7.01
CA ALA A 107 28.48 1.21 7.88
C ALA A 107 27.76 2.54 7.60
N THR A 108 27.17 2.70 6.41
CA THR A 108 26.40 3.87 5.98
C THR A 108 24.96 3.88 6.50
N VAL A 109 24.46 2.78 7.04
CA VAL A 109 23.07 2.61 7.48
C VAL A 109 23.02 2.51 9.00
N ASN A 110 22.01 3.16 9.60
CA ASN A 110 21.71 2.92 11.00
C ASN A 110 21.25 1.46 11.19
N PRO A 111 21.82 0.70 12.15
CA PRO A 111 21.52 -0.73 12.30
C PRO A 111 20.04 -1.01 12.64
N LEU A 112 19.35 -0.08 13.28
CA LEU A 112 17.93 -0.23 13.60
C LEU A 112 17.07 -0.07 12.33
N LEU A 113 17.38 0.92 11.49
CA LEU A 113 16.76 1.07 10.18
C LEU A 113 17.06 -0.15 9.30
N TYR A 114 18.28 -0.67 9.33
CA TYR A 114 18.66 -1.85 8.56
C TYR A 114 17.84 -3.08 8.96
N ARG A 115 17.71 -3.32 10.29
CA ARG A 115 16.91 -4.41 10.83
C ARG A 115 15.43 -4.25 10.43
N HIS A 116 14.86 -3.05 10.61
CA HIS A 116 13.50 -2.73 10.23
C HIS A 116 13.27 -2.96 8.72
N ALA A 117 14.18 -2.46 7.88
CA ALA A 117 14.11 -2.66 6.43
C ALA A 117 14.16 -4.14 6.01
N ARG A 118 14.89 -4.98 6.74
CA ARG A 118 14.90 -6.43 6.51
C ARG A 118 13.55 -7.07 6.87
N VAL A 119 12.91 -6.66 7.96
CA VAL A 119 11.54 -7.12 8.30
C VAL A 119 10.56 -6.70 7.21
N ASN A 120 10.58 -5.43 6.79
CA ASN A 120 9.72 -4.91 5.71
C ASN A 120 10.03 -5.48 4.31
N LYS A 121 11.12 -6.23 4.16
CA LYS A 121 11.42 -6.95 2.91
C LYS A 121 10.68 -8.28 2.80
N ILE A 122 10.17 -8.82 3.89
CA ILE A 122 9.39 -10.04 3.91
C ILE A 122 8.08 -9.78 3.14
N ASN A 123 7.90 -10.47 2.01
CA ASN A 123 6.82 -10.19 1.06
C ASN A 123 6.11 -11.46 0.64
N GLY A 124 4.90 -11.33 0.13
CA GLY A 124 4.09 -12.43 -0.39
C GLY A 124 2.66 -12.43 0.12
N LEU A 125 2.01 -13.58 -0.04
CA LEU A 125 0.69 -13.90 0.47
C LEU A 125 0.82 -14.64 1.81
N PHE A 126 0.08 -14.18 2.80
CA PHE A 126 0.07 -14.71 4.17
C PHE A 126 -1.34 -15.01 4.63
N GLU A 127 -1.56 -16.10 5.33
CA GLU A 127 -2.76 -16.34 6.11
C GLU A 127 -2.60 -15.70 7.50
N VAL A 128 -3.40 -14.69 7.81
CA VAL A 128 -3.35 -13.94 9.07
C VAL A 128 -4.20 -14.61 10.14
N ALA A 129 -5.37 -15.07 9.73
CA ALA A 129 -6.32 -15.87 10.52
C ALA A 129 -7.12 -16.75 9.56
N ASP A 130 -7.88 -17.71 10.08
CA ASP A 130 -8.69 -18.59 9.25
C ASP A 130 -9.63 -17.77 8.36
N GLY A 131 -9.47 -17.90 7.03
CA GLY A 131 -10.21 -17.16 6.02
C GLY A 131 -9.82 -15.69 5.83
N ILE A 132 -8.79 -15.19 6.52
CA ILE A 132 -8.25 -13.83 6.36
C ILE A 132 -6.81 -13.90 5.86
N TYR A 133 -6.56 -13.23 4.75
CA TYR A 133 -5.27 -13.22 4.05
C TYR A 133 -4.75 -11.80 3.86
N GLN A 134 -3.42 -11.66 3.71
CA GLN A 134 -2.77 -10.41 3.35
C GLN A 134 -1.72 -10.63 2.26
N VAL A 135 -1.68 -9.74 1.28
CA VAL A 135 -0.53 -9.60 0.37
C VAL A 135 0.30 -8.43 0.84
N ARG A 136 1.56 -8.69 1.18
CA ARG A 136 2.53 -7.73 1.72
C ARG A 136 3.72 -7.57 0.81
N GLY A 137 4.30 -6.36 0.75
CA GLY A 137 5.53 -6.08 0.03
C GLY A 137 5.41 -6.08 -1.50
N TYR A 138 4.19 -6.07 -2.05
CA TYR A 138 3.89 -5.89 -3.48
C TYR A 138 3.66 -4.42 -3.85
N ASP A 139 3.55 -3.57 -2.84
CA ASP A 139 3.33 -2.13 -2.90
C ASP A 139 3.84 -1.52 -1.58
N LEU A 140 3.65 -0.22 -1.38
CA LEU A 140 3.90 0.43 -0.11
C LEU A 140 2.97 -0.13 0.97
N THR A 141 1.68 -0.24 0.67
CA THR A 141 0.63 -0.73 1.57
C THR A 141 0.32 -2.20 1.32
N SER A 142 -0.17 -2.89 2.34
CA SER A 142 -0.64 -4.27 2.26
C SER A 142 -2.12 -4.33 1.86
N MET A 143 -2.49 -5.29 1.01
CA MET A 143 -3.87 -5.58 0.65
C MET A 143 -4.38 -6.74 1.48
N SER A 144 -5.52 -6.57 2.16
CA SER A 144 -6.16 -7.63 2.94
C SER A 144 -7.36 -8.22 2.20
N LEU A 145 -7.56 -9.53 2.35
CA LEU A 145 -8.65 -10.27 1.71
C LEU A 145 -9.37 -11.15 2.74
N ILE A 146 -10.69 -11.09 2.74
CA ILE A 146 -11.53 -11.95 3.57
C ILE A 146 -12.29 -12.89 2.66
N LYS A 147 -12.24 -14.19 2.95
CA LYS A 147 -12.95 -15.21 2.20
C LYS A 147 -14.42 -15.23 2.60
N GLY A 148 -15.30 -14.91 1.65
CA GLY A 148 -16.73 -15.10 1.79
C GLY A 148 -17.21 -16.45 1.29
N ASP A 149 -18.52 -16.64 1.25
CA ASP A 149 -19.16 -17.88 0.81
C ASP A 149 -18.85 -18.21 -0.65
N SER A 150 -18.77 -17.21 -1.51
CA SER A 150 -18.59 -17.37 -2.96
C SER A 150 -17.49 -16.52 -3.57
N GLY A 151 -16.90 -15.55 -2.83
CA GLY A 151 -15.95 -14.60 -3.35
C GLY A 151 -15.01 -14.00 -2.32
N TRP A 152 -14.37 -12.90 -2.70
CA TRP A 152 -13.46 -12.13 -1.87
C TRP A 152 -14.08 -10.78 -1.46
N ILE A 153 -13.85 -10.38 -0.23
CA ILE A 153 -13.93 -8.99 0.21
C ILE A 153 -12.48 -8.49 0.29
N VAL A 154 -12.17 -7.45 -0.48
CA VAL A 154 -10.82 -6.86 -0.55
C VAL A 154 -10.81 -5.56 0.24
N ILE A 155 -9.83 -5.38 1.12
CA ILE A 155 -9.63 -4.15 1.89
C ILE A 155 -8.32 -3.51 1.45
N ASP A 156 -8.38 -2.21 1.18
CA ASP A 156 -7.25 -1.34 0.82
C ASP A 156 -6.43 -1.87 -0.38
N PRO A 157 -6.93 -1.67 -1.61
CA PRO A 157 -6.35 -2.22 -2.83
C PRO A 157 -5.09 -1.46 -3.30
N MET A 158 -4.18 -1.09 -2.40
CA MET A 158 -2.84 -0.54 -2.70
C MET A 158 -2.86 0.80 -3.47
N ILE A 159 -1.66 1.31 -3.86
CA ILE A 159 -1.47 2.57 -4.61
C ILE A 159 -1.66 2.37 -6.12
N ALA A 160 -1.01 1.37 -6.69
CA ALA A 160 -0.96 1.23 -8.14
C ALA A 160 -1.87 0.11 -8.66
N VAL A 161 -2.48 0.36 -9.80
CA VAL A 161 -3.31 -0.64 -10.50
C VAL A 161 -2.51 -1.91 -10.80
N GLU A 162 -1.26 -1.75 -11.19
CA GLU A 162 -0.39 -2.85 -11.56
C GLU A 162 0.01 -3.71 -10.36
N THR A 163 0.30 -3.10 -9.22
CA THR A 163 0.67 -3.81 -7.99
C THR A 163 -0.54 -4.52 -7.39
N ALA A 164 -1.70 -3.87 -7.34
CA ALA A 164 -2.95 -4.48 -6.91
C ALA A 164 -3.36 -5.67 -7.81
N ARG A 165 -3.19 -5.55 -9.12
CA ARG A 165 -3.42 -6.64 -10.08
C ARG A 165 -2.48 -7.80 -9.83
N ALA A 166 -1.17 -7.55 -9.68
CA ALA A 166 -0.19 -8.59 -9.39
C ALA A 166 -0.47 -9.31 -8.06
N ALA A 167 -0.92 -8.57 -7.04
CA ALA A 167 -1.35 -9.14 -5.76
C ALA A 167 -2.57 -10.06 -5.93
N MET A 168 -3.59 -9.62 -6.68
CA MET A 168 -4.75 -10.47 -7.00
C MET A 168 -4.38 -11.69 -7.85
N ASP A 169 -3.44 -11.54 -8.77
CA ASP A 169 -2.93 -12.66 -9.57
C ASP A 169 -2.23 -13.69 -8.68
N LEU A 170 -1.44 -13.27 -7.68
CA LEU A 170 -0.85 -14.17 -6.69
C LEU A 170 -1.92 -14.92 -5.91
N VAL A 171 -2.94 -14.21 -5.40
CA VAL A 171 -4.07 -14.80 -4.67
C VAL A 171 -4.79 -15.83 -5.54
N ASN A 172 -5.15 -15.46 -6.77
CA ASN A 172 -5.89 -16.32 -7.69
C ASN A 172 -5.12 -17.60 -8.07
N ARG A 173 -3.81 -17.50 -8.28
CA ARG A 173 -2.95 -18.67 -8.58
C ARG A 173 -2.81 -19.60 -7.40
N THR A 174 -2.86 -19.08 -6.19
CA THR A 174 -2.50 -19.82 -4.96
C THR A 174 -3.72 -20.38 -4.27
N LEU A 175 -4.78 -19.57 -4.12
CA LEU A 175 -5.99 -19.92 -3.36
C LEU A 175 -7.19 -20.29 -4.25
N GLY A 176 -7.06 -20.09 -5.57
CA GLY A 176 -8.14 -20.29 -6.54
C GLY A 176 -8.80 -18.97 -6.97
N HIS A 177 -9.37 -19.00 -8.16
CA HIS A 177 -10.02 -17.86 -8.77
C HIS A 177 -11.45 -17.70 -8.27
N TYR A 178 -11.70 -16.67 -7.47
CA TYR A 178 -13.01 -16.30 -6.96
C TYR A 178 -13.34 -14.86 -7.32
N PRO A 179 -14.62 -14.53 -7.59
CA PRO A 179 -15.02 -13.15 -7.85
C PRO A 179 -14.83 -12.26 -6.62
N VAL A 180 -14.57 -10.97 -6.84
CA VAL A 180 -14.64 -9.96 -5.76
C VAL A 180 -16.10 -9.58 -5.55
N LYS A 181 -16.55 -9.53 -4.29
CA LYS A 181 -17.91 -9.18 -3.87
C LYS A 181 -17.99 -7.77 -3.31
N ALA A 182 -16.93 -7.34 -2.64
CA ALA A 182 -16.82 -5.98 -2.16
C ALA A 182 -15.36 -5.52 -2.15
N VAL A 183 -15.16 -4.21 -2.28
CA VAL A 183 -13.93 -3.51 -1.98
C VAL A 183 -14.20 -2.51 -0.88
N ILE A 184 -13.34 -2.45 0.13
CA ILE A 184 -13.46 -1.55 1.26
C ILE A 184 -12.23 -0.64 1.27
N TYR A 185 -12.44 0.67 1.36
CA TYR A 185 -11.40 1.66 1.61
C TYR A 185 -11.46 2.07 3.08
N SER A 186 -10.41 1.84 3.82
CA SER A 186 -10.36 2.19 5.25
C SER A 186 -10.41 3.70 5.47
N HIS A 187 -9.68 4.45 4.63
CA HIS A 187 -9.56 5.91 4.69
C HIS A 187 -9.10 6.50 3.35
N PRO A 188 -9.09 7.85 3.16
CA PRO A 188 -8.89 8.48 1.85
C PRO A 188 -7.42 8.71 1.43
N HIS A 189 -6.42 8.16 2.10
CA HIS A 189 -5.05 8.24 1.62
C HIS A 189 -4.84 7.37 0.37
N ALA A 190 -3.96 7.81 -0.50
CA ALA A 190 -3.77 7.26 -1.85
C ALA A 190 -3.45 5.76 -1.89
N ASP A 191 -2.71 5.29 -0.92
CA ASP A 191 -2.22 3.92 -0.82
C ASP A 191 -3.27 2.90 -0.35
N HIS A 192 -4.46 3.37 0.02
CA HIS A 192 -5.58 2.52 0.44
C HIS A 192 -6.68 2.37 -0.61
N TYR A 193 -6.57 3.06 -1.78
CA TYR A 193 -7.64 2.96 -2.79
C TYR A 193 -7.19 3.08 -4.24
N GLN A 194 -6.03 3.69 -4.53
CA GLN A 194 -5.70 4.05 -5.92
C GLN A 194 -5.40 2.86 -6.83
N GLY A 195 -5.14 1.69 -6.28
CA GLY A 195 -4.98 0.45 -7.04
C GLY A 195 -6.29 -0.25 -7.43
N VAL A 196 -7.45 0.29 -7.05
CA VAL A 196 -8.76 -0.40 -7.14
C VAL A 196 -9.09 -0.99 -8.51
N LYS A 197 -8.70 -0.34 -9.61
CA LYS A 197 -8.92 -0.88 -10.97
C LYS A 197 -7.96 -2.02 -11.35
N GLY A 198 -7.05 -2.39 -10.49
CA GLY A 198 -6.31 -3.65 -10.54
C GLY A 198 -7.09 -4.83 -9.98
N VAL A 199 -8.16 -4.54 -9.22
CA VAL A 199 -8.98 -5.52 -8.49
C VAL A 199 -10.36 -5.69 -9.12
N ILE A 200 -11.04 -4.57 -9.45
CA ILE A 200 -12.40 -4.53 -10.00
C ILE A 200 -12.52 -3.51 -11.13
N THR A 201 -13.64 -3.54 -11.85
CA THR A 201 -13.94 -2.60 -12.93
C THR A 201 -15.14 -1.68 -12.60
N ASP A 202 -15.24 -0.54 -13.31
CA ASP A 202 -16.39 0.37 -13.19
C ASP A 202 -17.70 -0.34 -13.56
N GLU A 203 -17.66 -1.25 -14.55
CA GLU A 203 -18.83 -2.00 -15.02
C GLU A 203 -19.38 -2.96 -13.96
N GLN A 204 -18.49 -3.63 -13.21
CA GLN A 204 -18.89 -4.52 -12.11
C GLN A 204 -19.60 -3.75 -10.99
N VAL A 205 -19.13 -2.54 -10.68
CA VAL A 205 -19.76 -1.69 -9.67
C VAL A 205 -21.08 -1.12 -10.21
N ALA A 206 -21.11 -0.65 -11.46
CA ALA A 206 -22.31 -0.11 -12.08
C ALA A 206 -23.43 -1.15 -12.24
N SER A 207 -23.11 -2.42 -12.41
CA SER A 207 -24.06 -3.54 -12.46
C SER A 207 -24.56 -4.00 -11.09
N GLY A 208 -23.93 -3.56 -10.00
CA GLY A 208 -24.19 -4.04 -8.64
C GLY A 208 -23.60 -5.42 -8.34
N GLU A 209 -22.66 -5.90 -9.15
CA GLU A 209 -21.94 -7.14 -8.91
C GLU A 209 -20.96 -6.98 -7.72
N VAL A 210 -20.36 -5.80 -7.57
CA VAL A 210 -19.40 -5.46 -6.53
C VAL A 210 -19.83 -4.18 -5.81
N GLU A 211 -19.84 -4.25 -4.47
CA GLU A 211 -20.02 -3.05 -3.64
C GLU A 211 -18.68 -2.40 -3.34
N VAL A 212 -18.66 -1.06 -3.27
CA VAL A 212 -17.51 -0.29 -2.80
C VAL A 212 -17.90 0.46 -1.53
N ILE A 213 -17.22 0.19 -0.44
CA ILE A 213 -17.55 0.68 0.90
C ILE A 213 -16.46 1.61 1.39
N ALA A 214 -16.82 2.76 1.96
CA ALA A 214 -15.86 3.69 2.54
C ALA A 214 -16.49 4.50 3.69
N PRO A 215 -15.70 5.17 4.55
CA PRO A 215 -16.24 6.09 5.54
C PRO A 215 -16.90 7.31 4.85
N ASP A 216 -17.97 7.82 5.42
CA ASP A 216 -18.62 9.06 4.92
C ASP A 216 -17.62 10.22 4.88
N GLY A 217 -17.69 11.01 3.80
CA GLY A 217 -16.69 12.05 3.52
C GLY A 217 -15.45 11.58 2.74
N PHE A 218 -15.29 10.27 2.49
CA PHE A 218 -14.15 9.71 1.77
C PHE A 218 -13.85 10.46 0.47
N MET A 219 -14.84 10.65 -0.40
CA MET A 219 -14.63 11.29 -1.71
C MET A 219 -14.19 12.75 -1.60
N GLU A 220 -14.69 13.50 -0.62
CA GLU A 220 -14.28 14.88 -0.38
C GLU A 220 -12.78 14.94 -0.02
N HIS A 221 -12.35 14.10 0.90
CA HIS A 221 -10.97 14.08 1.39
C HIS A 221 -10.00 13.50 0.35
N ALA A 222 -10.35 12.41 -0.32
CA ALA A 222 -9.52 11.83 -1.38
C ALA A 222 -9.28 12.81 -2.54
N VAL A 223 -10.31 13.56 -2.96
CA VAL A 223 -10.18 14.58 -4.01
C VAL A 223 -9.44 15.81 -3.50
N SER A 224 -9.71 16.26 -2.29
CA SER A 224 -9.01 17.41 -1.69
C SER A 224 -7.51 17.18 -1.62
N GLU A 225 -7.09 16.04 -1.11
CA GLU A 225 -5.68 15.72 -0.92
C GLU A 225 -4.97 15.40 -2.24
N ASN A 226 -5.55 14.53 -3.07
CA ASN A 226 -4.84 13.96 -4.22
C ASN A 226 -5.08 14.70 -5.54
N VAL A 227 -6.09 15.57 -5.63
CA VAL A 227 -6.36 16.40 -6.80
C VAL A 227 -6.06 17.86 -6.51
N TYR A 228 -6.74 18.49 -5.54
CA TYR A 228 -6.53 19.92 -5.27
C TYR A 228 -5.13 20.18 -4.69
N ALA A 229 -4.70 19.42 -3.71
CA ALA A 229 -3.37 19.51 -3.13
C ALA A 229 -2.33 18.61 -3.81
N GLY A 230 -2.69 17.82 -4.82
CA GLY A 230 -1.90 16.73 -5.38
C GLY A 230 -0.46 17.10 -5.76
N THR A 231 -0.25 18.27 -6.40
CA THR A 231 1.11 18.74 -6.73
C THR A 231 1.95 19.01 -5.47
N ALA A 232 1.34 19.57 -4.41
CA ALA A 232 2.03 19.81 -3.15
C ALA A 232 2.34 18.50 -2.43
N MET A 233 1.40 17.55 -2.45
CA MET A 233 1.57 16.22 -1.87
C MET A 233 2.68 15.44 -2.58
N GLN A 234 2.72 15.44 -3.90
CA GLN A 234 3.81 14.81 -4.66
C GLN A 234 5.19 15.39 -4.33
N ARG A 235 5.29 16.71 -4.16
CA ARG A 235 6.55 17.35 -3.74
C ARG A 235 6.96 16.92 -2.34
N ARG A 236 6.02 16.83 -1.40
CA ARG A 236 6.28 16.33 -0.06
C ARG A 236 6.70 14.87 -0.07
N ALA A 237 6.00 14.03 -0.84
CA ALA A 237 6.30 12.61 -0.98
C ALA A 237 7.73 12.35 -1.48
N MET A 238 8.26 13.17 -2.39
CA MET A 238 9.66 13.03 -2.83
C MET A 238 10.67 13.16 -1.68
N TYR A 239 10.40 14.01 -0.70
CA TYR A 239 11.25 14.18 0.48
C TYR A 239 10.94 13.13 1.55
N MET A 240 9.67 12.82 1.78
CA MET A 240 9.22 11.88 2.82
C MET A 240 9.63 10.44 2.49
N TYR A 241 9.43 10.02 1.24
CA TYR A 241 9.64 8.64 0.81
C TYR A 241 10.95 8.42 0.03
N GLY A 242 11.78 9.45 -0.10
CA GLY A 242 13.07 9.32 -0.75
C GLY A 242 13.03 8.94 -2.24
N GLY A 243 11.94 9.28 -2.94
CA GLY A 243 11.69 8.84 -4.32
C GLY A 243 12.73 9.28 -5.37
N MET A 244 13.65 10.21 -5.01
CA MET A 244 14.79 10.63 -5.83
C MET A 244 16.09 9.88 -5.51
N LEU A 245 16.10 9.06 -4.47
CA LEU A 245 17.29 8.33 -4.05
C LEU A 245 17.36 6.98 -4.76
N PRO A 246 18.56 6.51 -5.12
CA PRO A 246 18.72 5.14 -5.59
C PRO A 246 18.48 4.16 -4.43
N HIS A 247 17.98 2.98 -4.78
CA HIS A 247 17.66 1.93 -3.81
C HIS A 247 18.92 1.14 -3.46
N ASP A 248 19.66 1.60 -2.48
CA ASP A 248 20.88 0.95 -1.99
C ASP A 248 21.27 1.46 -0.59
N SER A 249 22.37 0.92 -0.02
CA SER A 249 22.88 1.25 1.31
C SER A 249 23.39 2.70 1.49
N LYS A 250 23.48 3.48 0.42
CA LYS A 250 23.87 4.91 0.42
C LYS A 250 22.74 5.81 -0.08
N GLY A 251 21.58 5.25 -0.30
CA GLY A 251 20.38 5.94 -0.79
C GLY A 251 19.15 5.59 0.04
N LEU A 252 18.09 5.13 -0.62
CA LEU A 252 16.88 4.68 0.03
C LEU A 252 17.03 3.23 0.48
N VAL A 253 16.96 3.01 1.78
CA VAL A 253 17.00 1.70 2.42
C VAL A 253 15.60 1.21 2.73
N ASP A 254 14.78 2.11 3.26
CA ASP A 254 13.38 1.91 3.63
C ASP A 254 12.78 3.28 3.94
N ASN A 255 11.47 3.46 3.81
CA ASN A 255 10.83 4.70 4.20
C ASN A 255 10.07 4.62 5.54
N GLY A 256 10.16 3.48 6.22
CA GLY A 256 9.50 3.23 7.50
C GLY A 256 8.17 2.50 7.39
N LEU A 257 7.37 2.78 6.36
CA LEU A 257 6.11 2.09 6.06
C LEU A 257 6.32 0.88 5.13
N GLY A 258 7.31 0.96 4.27
CA GLY A 258 7.64 -0.05 3.27
C GLY A 258 8.86 0.38 2.47
N LYS A 259 9.00 -0.09 1.23
CA LYS A 259 10.20 0.16 0.44
C LYS A 259 10.21 1.50 -0.26
N TYR A 260 9.21 1.76 -1.08
CA TYR A 260 9.06 3.01 -1.83
C TYR A 260 7.64 3.15 -2.37
N THR A 261 7.33 4.28 -2.99
CA THR A 261 6.04 4.50 -3.67
C THR A 261 6.10 3.90 -5.07
N PRO A 262 5.17 3.02 -5.48
CA PRO A 262 5.19 2.40 -6.79
C PRO A 262 5.01 3.40 -7.94
N LEU A 263 5.55 3.06 -9.12
CA LEU A 263 5.47 3.86 -10.34
C LEU A 263 4.44 3.26 -11.32
N GLY A 264 3.19 3.19 -10.89
CA GLY A 264 2.08 2.65 -11.65
C GLY A 264 0.96 3.65 -11.89
N ARG A 265 -0.15 3.17 -12.47
CA ARG A 265 -1.35 3.97 -12.68
C ARG A 265 -2.15 4.08 -11.39
N SER A 266 -2.66 5.28 -11.14
CA SER A 266 -3.63 5.53 -10.07
C SER A 266 -5.05 5.48 -10.62
N SER A 267 -6.00 5.05 -9.80
CA SER A 267 -7.42 4.97 -10.14
C SER A 267 -8.30 5.30 -8.93
N LEU A 268 -9.58 5.49 -9.18
CA LEU A 268 -10.58 5.70 -8.15
C LEU A 268 -11.93 5.22 -8.67
N ILE A 269 -12.64 4.45 -7.86
CA ILE A 269 -14.05 4.12 -8.04
C ILE A 269 -14.78 4.66 -6.82
N ALA A 270 -15.85 5.44 -7.05
CA ALA A 270 -16.59 6.06 -5.96
C ALA A 270 -17.30 4.99 -5.11
N PRO A 271 -17.35 5.15 -3.78
CA PRO A 271 -18.10 4.26 -2.91
C PRO A 271 -19.59 4.19 -3.29
N THR A 272 -20.16 2.99 -3.15
CA THR A 272 -21.61 2.72 -3.28
C THR A 272 -22.30 2.71 -1.93
N ILE A 273 -21.54 2.43 -0.85
CA ILE A 273 -22.03 2.40 0.53
C ILE A 273 -21.13 3.27 1.39
N ASP A 274 -21.72 4.22 2.10
CA ASP A 274 -21.04 5.06 3.08
C ASP A 274 -21.26 4.51 4.49
N ILE A 275 -20.19 4.40 5.29
CA ILE A 275 -20.22 4.12 6.71
C ILE A 275 -20.28 5.46 7.45
N THR A 276 -21.38 5.72 8.14
CA THR A 276 -21.69 7.03 8.72
C THR A 276 -21.59 7.09 10.24
N GLU A 277 -21.59 5.93 10.90
CA GLU A 277 -21.55 5.86 12.37
C GLU A 277 -20.91 4.58 12.88
N THR A 278 -20.35 4.65 14.08
CA THR A 278 -19.86 3.48 14.82
C THR A 278 -21.00 2.54 15.20
N GLY A 279 -20.79 1.26 14.95
CA GLY A 279 -21.77 0.21 15.21
C GLY A 279 -22.62 -0.14 13.99
N GLN A 280 -22.45 0.55 12.86
CA GLN A 280 -23.06 0.14 11.59
C GLN A 280 -22.56 -1.27 11.23
N ASN A 281 -23.49 -2.14 10.82
CA ASN A 281 -23.19 -3.53 10.48
C ASN A 281 -23.55 -3.79 9.02
N LEU A 282 -22.72 -4.54 8.33
CA LEU A 282 -23.00 -5.09 7.01
C LEU A 282 -22.71 -6.58 7.00
N THR A 283 -23.48 -7.31 6.18
CA THR A 283 -23.17 -8.70 5.83
C THR A 283 -23.07 -8.80 4.33
N ILE A 284 -21.90 -9.17 3.81
CA ILE A 284 -21.65 -9.33 2.38
C ILE A 284 -21.05 -10.70 2.16
N ASP A 285 -21.64 -11.47 1.23
CA ASP A 285 -21.19 -12.83 0.87
C ASP A 285 -20.94 -13.73 2.10
N GLY A 286 -21.85 -13.63 3.10
CA GLY A 286 -21.78 -14.40 4.35
C GLY A 286 -20.84 -13.83 5.43
N VAL A 287 -20.04 -12.83 5.12
CA VAL A 287 -19.13 -12.21 6.08
C VAL A 287 -19.81 -11.09 6.85
N ASN A 288 -19.88 -11.24 8.18
CA ASN A 288 -20.40 -10.21 9.08
C ASN A 288 -19.30 -9.21 9.43
N MET A 289 -19.62 -7.93 9.29
CA MET A 289 -18.70 -6.81 9.57
C MET A 289 -19.40 -5.78 10.45
N GLN A 290 -18.72 -5.32 11.48
CA GLN A 290 -19.12 -4.18 12.31
C GLN A 290 -18.09 -3.07 12.17
N PHE A 291 -18.55 -1.88 11.78
CA PHE A 291 -17.67 -0.74 11.53
C PHE A 291 -17.57 0.16 12.75
N HIS A 292 -16.35 0.61 13.02
CA HIS A 292 -16.05 1.66 13.97
C HIS A 292 -15.59 2.89 13.18
N TYR A 293 -16.49 3.88 13.06
CA TYR A 293 -16.23 5.10 12.30
C TYR A 293 -15.35 6.04 13.13
N CYS A 294 -14.14 6.26 12.68
CA CYS A 294 -13.12 7.08 13.31
C CYS A 294 -12.93 8.39 12.51
N THR A 295 -12.94 9.52 13.19
CA THR A 295 -12.66 10.82 12.57
C THR A 295 -11.46 11.47 13.22
N ASN A 296 -10.63 12.15 12.40
CA ASN A 296 -9.45 12.87 12.87
C ASN A 296 -8.47 11.96 13.66
N THR A 297 -8.33 10.74 13.21
CA THR A 297 -7.31 9.79 13.66
C THR A 297 -6.08 9.91 12.77
N GLU A 298 -5.73 8.89 11.99
CA GLU A 298 -4.68 8.97 10.98
C GLU A 298 -5.12 9.85 9.80
N ALA A 299 -6.38 9.73 9.37
CA ALA A 299 -7.01 10.53 8.34
C ALA A 299 -8.22 11.33 8.88
N PRO A 300 -8.70 12.37 8.13
CA PRO A 300 -9.89 13.13 8.53
C PRO A 300 -11.14 12.26 8.72
N VAL A 301 -11.27 11.20 7.91
CA VAL A 301 -12.27 10.13 8.05
C VAL A 301 -11.58 8.79 7.87
N GLU A 302 -11.90 7.86 8.75
CA GLU A 302 -11.30 6.52 8.78
C GLU A 302 -12.27 5.54 9.42
N MET A 303 -12.08 4.25 9.23
CA MET A 303 -12.85 3.22 9.92
C MET A 303 -12.02 1.99 10.22
N ASP A 304 -12.19 1.46 11.42
CA ASP A 304 -11.78 0.11 11.81
C ASP A 304 -12.91 -0.87 11.52
N ILE A 305 -12.59 -2.14 11.30
CA ILE A 305 -13.58 -3.17 10.95
C ILE A 305 -13.42 -4.38 11.87
N TRP A 306 -14.44 -4.66 12.64
CA TRP A 306 -14.52 -5.88 13.45
C TRP A 306 -15.22 -6.99 12.66
N PHE A 307 -14.57 -8.14 12.57
CA PHE A 307 -15.08 -9.38 11.97
C PHE A 307 -15.42 -10.37 13.10
N PRO A 308 -16.68 -10.38 13.58
CA PRO A 308 -17.05 -11.17 14.77
C PRO A 308 -16.83 -12.66 14.59
N ASP A 309 -17.11 -13.21 13.41
CA ASP A 309 -17.01 -14.64 13.13
C ASP A 309 -15.54 -15.11 13.09
N HIS A 310 -14.63 -14.25 12.69
CA HIS A 310 -13.18 -14.48 12.66
C HIS A 310 -12.48 -14.04 13.96
N ARG A 311 -13.18 -13.28 14.82
CA ARG A 311 -12.59 -12.63 16.00
C ARG A 311 -11.36 -11.80 15.66
N ALA A 312 -11.43 -11.10 14.54
CA ALA A 312 -10.37 -10.29 13.98
C ALA A 312 -10.79 -8.82 13.90
N LEU A 313 -9.84 -7.91 14.14
CA LEU A 313 -10.02 -6.48 14.04
C LEU A 313 -9.02 -5.94 12.99
N PHE A 314 -9.54 -5.30 11.96
CA PHE A 314 -8.75 -4.53 11.02
C PHE A 314 -8.74 -3.06 11.46
N MET A 315 -7.55 -2.46 11.57
CA MET A 315 -7.37 -1.11 12.11
C MET A 315 -6.62 -0.18 11.16
N ALA A 316 -6.43 -0.56 9.92
CA ALA A 316 -5.68 0.22 8.94
C ALA A 316 -4.36 0.77 9.53
N GLU A 317 -4.14 2.09 9.47
CA GLU A 317 -2.96 2.75 10.02
C GLU A 317 -3.17 3.30 11.44
N ASN A 318 -4.35 3.12 12.05
CA ASN A 318 -4.53 3.36 13.49
C ASN A 318 -3.70 2.39 14.34
N CYS A 319 -3.27 1.26 13.77
CA CYS A 319 -2.36 0.31 14.39
C CYS A 319 -1.45 -0.33 13.34
N VAL A 320 -0.23 0.12 13.26
CA VAL A 320 0.79 -0.39 12.34
C VAL A 320 1.79 -1.31 13.04
N ALA A 321 2.39 -2.22 12.29
CA ALA A 321 3.38 -3.17 12.82
C ALA A 321 4.78 -2.55 12.99
N THR A 322 4.99 -1.34 12.48
CA THR A 322 6.32 -0.71 12.38
C THR A 322 6.35 0.66 13.03
#